data_e8e4b110ba3b5d2bd8b483cc0998b91b
#
_entry.id   e8e4b110ba3b5d2bd8b483cc0998b91b
#
_cell.length_a   1.000
_cell.length_b   1.000
_cell.length_c   1.000
_cell.angle_alpha   90.00
_cell.angle_beta   90.00
_cell.angle_gamma   90.00
#
_symmetry.space_group_name_H-M   'P 1'
#
loop_
_entity.id
_entity.type
_entity.pdbx_description
1 polymer ?
#
loop_
_entity_poly.entity_id
_entity_poly.type
_entity_poly.pdbx_seq_one_letter_code
_entity_poly.pdbx_strand_id
1 'polypeptide(L)'
;MNILLTGSSGFIGSELLKRLTLKYGHNVHTIDIANGVEQDLMFCQFPKESTIDLVIHLAGKSGVRESIKDPASYWLNNIEASKRLFNAFPDTRILYASSSSAYEPDLNPYAASKYCLEELASRYPNTLGMRFHTVYSDICPRKNMFFQRLRNGTLEYATRHYRDFVHLQDLLDAIDILIAKVKVNGIIDIGTGAPVRIQDLAPNVPVRLNTPGEREYTCANTEKIKALGWKPKYFIENFLTKEDKGNIINIINGEPI
;
A
#
# COMPACT_ATOMS: atom_id res chain seq x y z
N MET A 1 -8.43 11.41 -19.37
CA MET A 1 -9.46 10.72 -18.54
C MET A 1 -9.82 11.61 -17.35
N ASN A 2 -11.05 11.52 -16.91
CA ASN A 2 -11.49 12.04 -15.63
C ASN A 2 -11.36 10.94 -14.58
N ILE A 3 -10.47 11.10 -13.62
CA ILE A 3 -10.15 10.08 -12.63
C ILE A 3 -10.60 10.58 -11.26
N LEU A 4 -11.30 9.73 -10.50
CA LEU A 4 -11.51 9.97 -9.07
C LEU A 4 -10.43 9.22 -8.28
N LEU A 5 -9.57 9.95 -7.59
CA LEU A 5 -8.54 9.41 -6.71
C LEU A 5 -8.92 9.66 -5.24
N THR A 6 -9.12 8.60 -4.48
CA THR A 6 -9.30 8.71 -3.03
C THR A 6 -8.01 8.36 -2.29
N GLY A 7 -7.77 8.97 -1.14
CA GLY A 7 -6.52 8.78 -0.41
C GLY A 7 -5.33 9.52 -1.05
N SER A 8 -5.60 10.63 -1.73
CA SER A 8 -4.62 11.40 -2.51
C SER A 8 -3.52 12.06 -1.68
N SER A 9 -3.73 12.27 -0.38
CA SER A 9 -2.74 12.83 0.56
C SER A 9 -1.87 11.74 1.22
N GLY A 10 -2.17 10.47 0.96
CA GLY A 10 -1.42 9.32 1.46
C GLY A 10 -0.05 9.14 0.82
N PHE A 11 0.78 8.24 1.37
CA PHE A 11 2.13 7.94 0.87
C PHE A 11 2.15 7.56 -0.62
N ILE A 12 1.27 6.65 -1.04
CA ILE A 12 1.16 6.23 -2.44
C ILE A 12 0.36 7.27 -3.24
N GLY A 13 -0.76 7.74 -2.67
CA GLY A 13 -1.70 8.60 -3.37
C GLY A 13 -1.12 9.94 -3.81
N SER A 14 -0.26 10.56 -2.99
CA SER A 14 0.36 11.84 -3.32
C SER A 14 1.31 11.75 -4.53
N GLU A 15 2.08 10.68 -4.64
CA GLU A 15 2.97 10.46 -5.77
C GLU A 15 2.20 10.01 -7.02
N LEU A 16 1.14 9.20 -6.84
CA LEU A 16 0.25 8.85 -7.94
C LEU A 16 -0.48 10.09 -8.49
N LEU A 17 -0.98 10.98 -7.63
CA LEU A 17 -1.62 12.22 -8.06
C LEU A 17 -0.69 13.05 -8.94
N LYS A 18 0.55 13.28 -8.50
CA LYS A 18 1.57 13.99 -9.30
C LYS A 18 1.78 13.31 -10.65
N ARG A 19 1.87 11.98 -10.65
CA ARG A 19 2.09 11.19 -11.87
C ARG A 19 0.92 11.31 -12.84
N LEU A 20 -0.31 11.18 -12.36
CA LEU A 20 -1.51 11.29 -13.18
C LEU A 20 -1.71 12.68 -13.78
N THR A 21 -1.45 13.73 -13.01
CA THR A 21 -1.65 15.12 -13.42
C THR A 21 -0.48 15.63 -14.26
N LEU A 22 0.76 15.53 -13.76
CA LEU A 22 1.93 16.17 -14.38
C LEU A 22 2.51 15.36 -15.54
N LYS A 23 2.51 14.03 -15.43
CA LYS A 23 3.08 13.17 -16.48
C LYS A 23 2.07 12.85 -17.58
N TYR A 24 0.81 12.58 -17.21
CA TYR A 24 -0.21 12.13 -18.17
C TYR A 24 -1.29 13.15 -18.50
N GLY A 25 -1.33 14.29 -17.80
CA GLY A 25 -2.31 15.35 -18.06
C GLY A 25 -3.76 14.92 -17.82
N HIS A 26 -4.00 13.95 -16.90
CA HIS A 26 -5.36 13.55 -16.56
C HIS A 26 -6.05 14.61 -15.69
N ASN A 27 -7.37 14.74 -15.83
CA ASN A 27 -8.18 15.50 -14.90
C ASN A 27 -8.48 14.62 -13.68
N VAL A 28 -7.92 14.97 -12.52
CA VAL A 28 -8.02 14.15 -11.30
C VAL A 28 -8.84 14.87 -10.24
N HIS A 29 -10.00 14.31 -9.93
CA HIS A 29 -10.80 14.68 -8.76
C HIS A 29 -10.27 13.94 -7.55
N THR A 30 -10.03 14.64 -6.44
CA THR A 30 -9.47 14.02 -5.23
C THR A 30 -10.48 14.05 -4.09
N ILE A 31 -10.53 12.95 -3.31
CA ILE A 31 -11.23 12.88 -2.03
C ILE A 31 -10.26 12.34 -1.00
N ASP A 32 -9.98 13.13 0.05
CA ASP A 32 -9.10 12.73 1.15
C ASP A 32 -9.47 13.51 2.42
N ILE A 33 -9.67 12.80 3.51
CA ILE A 33 -10.03 13.39 4.81
C ILE A 33 -8.99 14.41 5.32
N ALA A 34 -7.74 14.30 4.88
CA ALA A 34 -6.71 15.29 5.19
C ALA A 34 -7.00 16.69 4.63
N ASN A 35 -7.91 16.80 3.65
CA ASN A 35 -8.34 18.06 3.06
C ASN A 35 -9.58 18.65 3.74
N GLY A 36 -10.10 17.99 4.79
CA GLY A 36 -11.28 18.44 5.57
C GLY A 36 -12.26 17.30 5.79
N VAL A 37 -13.08 17.42 6.85
CA VAL A 37 -14.07 16.38 7.21
C VAL A 37 -15.13 16.17 6.15
N GLU A 38 -15.42 17.18 5.34
CA GLU A 38 -16.32 17.11 4.19
C GLU A 38 -15.78 16.19 3.08
N GLN A 39 -14.50 15.82 3.13
CA GLN A 39 -13.83 14.87 2.24
C GLN A 39 -13.76 13.46 2.85
N ASP A 40 -14.39 13.20 3.99
CA ASP A 40 -14.52 11.86 4.53
C ASP A 40 -15.47 11.04 3.64
N LEU A 41 -14.99 9.89 3.16
CA LEU A 41 -15.77 8.97 2.32
C LEU A 41 -17.08 8.51 2.96
N MET A 42 -17.18 8.56 4.30
CA MET A 42 -18.44 8.25 5.00
C MET A 42 -19.51 9.32 4.80
N PHE A 43 -19.13 10.56 4.51
CA PHE A 43 -20.07 11.70 4.50
C PHE A 43 -19.98 12.54 3.24
N CYS A 44 -18.87 12.51 2.49
CA CYS A 44 -18.66 13.32 1.31
C CYS A 44 -19.72 13.10 0.24
N GLN A 45 -19.91 14.11 -0.61
CA GLN A 45 -20.66 13.98 -1.85
C GLN A 45 -19.71 13.51 -2.96
N PHE A 46 -20.09 12.44 -3.64
CA PHE A 46 -19.34 11.97 -4.80
C PHE A 46 -19.72 12.77 -6.06
N PRO A 47 -18.78 12.94 -7.01
CA PRO A 47 -19.10 13.41 -8.35
C PRO A 47 -20.09 12.45 -9.03
N LYS A 48 -20.83 12.93 -10.03
CA LYS A 48 -21.72 12.06 -10.80
C LYS A 48 -20.90 10.98 -11.51
N GLU A 49 -21.35 9.71 -11.42
CA GLU A 49 -20.66 8.57 -12.05
C GLU A 49 -20.39 8.80 -13.53
N SER A 50 -21.37 9.31 -14.28
CA SER A 50 -21.26 9.61 -15.72
C SER A 50 -20.15 10.60 -16.09
N THR A 51 -19.54 11.27 -15.12
CA THR A 51 -18.41 12.20 -15.34
C THR A 51 -17.05 11.61 -15.02
N ILE A 52 -16.99 10.36 -14.53
CA ILE A 52 -15.77 9.68 -14.09
C ILE A 52 -15.50 8.46 -14.97
N ASP A 53 -14.32 8.43 -15.58
CA ASP A 53 -13.87 7.33 -16.44
C ASP A 53 -13.24 6.19 -15.62
N LEU A 54 -12.64 6.52 -14.47
CA LEU A 54 -11.89 5.59 -13.62
C LEU A 54 -11.90 6.06 -12.16
N VAL A 55 -12.12 5.13 -11.24
CA VAL A 55 -11.89 5.34 -9.81
C VAL A 55 -10.61 4.62 -9.39
N ILE A 56 -9.71 5.33 -8.69
CA ILE A 56 -8.55 4.74 -8.02
C ILE A 56 -8.73 4.94 -6.51
N HIS A 57 -9.06 3.85 -5.82
CA HIS A 57 -9.42 3.88 -4.40
C HIS A 57 -8.22 3.45 -3.54
N LEU A 58 -7.47 4.44 -3.03
CA LEU A 58 -6.33 4.23 -2.13
C LEU A 58 -6.64 4.64 -0.68
N ALA A 59 -7.77 5.31 -0.44
CA ALA A 59 -8.19 5.68 0.91
C ALA A 59 -8.43 4.42 1.76
N GLY A 60 -7.99 4.49 3.00
CA GLY A 60 -8.16 3.41 3.97
C GLY A 60 -7.07 3.44 5.04
N LYS A 61 -7.37 2.83 6.17
CA LYS A 61 -6.40 2.65 7.26
C LYS A 61 -5.49 1.46 6.98
N SER A 62 -4.22 1.63 7.29
CA SER A 62 -3.18 0.60 7.21
C SER A 62 -2.47 0.46 8.56
N GLY A 63 -1.81 -0.68 8.80
CA GLY A 63 -1.05 -0.92 10.02
C GLY A 63 -1.69 -2.02 10.88
N VAL A 64 -0.92 -3.09 11.08
CA VAL A 64 -1.36 -4.27 11.86
C VAL A 64 -1.56 -3.91 13.33
N ARG A 65 -0.57 -3.26 13.95
CA ARG A 65 -0.58 -2.98 15.39
C ARG A 65 -1.66 -1.99 15.79
N GLU A 66 -1.87 -0.97 14.96
CA GLU A 66 -2.90 0.04 15.16
C GLU A 66 -4.30 -0.59 15.03
N SER A 67 -4.48 -1.55 14.12
CA SER A 67 -5.76 -2.24 13.92
C SER A 67 -6.18 -3.08 15.12
N ILE A 68 -5.23 -3.66 15.85
CA ILE A 68 -5.50 -4.43 17.08
C ILE A 68 -6.02 -3.50 18.19
N LYS A 69 -5.52 -2.26 18.23
CA LYS A 69 -5.94 -1.26 19.24
C LYS A 69 -7.30 -0.65 18.93
N ASP A 70 -7.65 -0.48 17.68
CA ASP A 70 -8.88 0.18 17.24
C ASP A 70 -9.49 -0.53 16.00
N PRO A 71 -10.01 -1.76 16.19
CA PRO A 71 -10.56 -2.55 15.08
C PRO A 71 -11.78 -1.91 14.41
N ALA A 72 -12.61 -1.20 15.20
CA ALA A 72 -13.83 -0.58 14.68
C ALA A 72 -13.53 0.48 13.61
N SER A 73 -12.50 1.29 13.80
CA SER A 73 -12.15 2.29 12.81
C SER A 73 -11.61 1.70 11.50
N TYR A 74 -10.98 0.52 11.56
CA TYR A 74 -10.55 -0.19 10.35
C TYR A 74 -11.74 -0.72 9.57
N TRP A 75 -12.77 -1.23 10.26
CA TRP A 75 -14.01 -1.63 9.63
C TRP A 75 -14.70 -0.45 8.94
N LEU A 76 -14.92 0.64 9.66
CA LEU A 76 -15.58 1.84 9.12
C LEU A 76 -14.84 2.40 7.89
N ASN A 77 -13.51 2.57 7.98
CA ASN A 77 -12.74 3.20 6.91
C ASN A 77 -12.46 2.28 5.73
N ASN A 78 -12.25 0.97 5.96
CA ASN A 78 -11.85 0.06 4.90
C ASN A 78 -13.04 -0.67 4.26
N ILE A 79 -14.17 -0.80 4.97
CA ILE A 79 -15.34 -1.53 4.46
C ILE A 79 -16.52 -0.59 4.22
N GLU A 80 -17.04 0.09 5.23
CA GLU A 80 -18.26 0.89 5.05
C GLU A 80 -18.02 2.08 4.11
N ALA A 81 -16.89 2.77 4.24
CA ALA A 81 -16.52 3.85 3.35
C ALA A 81 -16.32 3.34 1.90
N SER A 82 -15.66 2.20 1.71
CA SER A 82 -15.47 1.58 0.39
C SER A 82 -16.80 1.13 -0.22
N LYS A 83 -17.71 0.57 0.59
CA LYS A 83 -19.05 0.17 0.14
C LYS A 83 -19.84 1.37 -0.38
N ARG A 84 -19.77 2.53 0.31
CA ARG A 84 -20.38 3.77 -0.18
C ARG A 84 -19.82 4.17 -1.54
N LEU A 85 -18.49 4.13 -1.68
CA LEU A 85 -17.83 4.46 -2.94
C LEU A 85 -18.27 3.50 -4.07
N PHE A 86 -18.24 2.20 -3.85
CA PHE A 86 -18.62 1.21 -4.86
C PHE A 86 -20.08 1.36 -5.28
N ASN A 87 -20.98 1.63 -4.33
CA ASN A 87 -22.39 1.92 -4.63
C ASN A 87 -22.59 3.21 -5.44
N ALA A 88 -21.70 4.20 -5.31
CA ALA A 88 -21.77 5.44 -6.08
C ALA A 88 -21.23 5.28 -7.51
N PHE A 89 -20.44 4.22 -7.77
CA PHE A 89 -19.78 3.95 -9.04
C PHE A 89 -19.92 2.48 -9.46
N PRO A 90 -21.17 1.94 -9.56
CA PRO A 90 -21.39 0.51 -9.77
C PRO A 90 -20.92 0.02 -11.14
N ASP A 91 -20.97 0.86 -12.16
CA ASP A 91 -20.60 0.53 -13.55
C ASP A 91 -19.23 1.05 -13.95
N THR A 92 -18.66 1.97 -13.16
CA THR A 92 -17.35 2.55 -13.41
C THR A 92 -16.21 1.56 -13.08
N ARG A 93 -15.13 1.60 -13.86
CA ARG A 93 -13.90 0.88 -13.54
C ARG A 93 -13.33 1.34 -12.21
N ILE A 94 -13.07 0.42 -11.26
CA ILE A 94 -12.45 0.72 -9.96
C ILE A 94 -11.18 -0.11 -9.77
N LEU A 95 -10.05 0.57 -9.60
CA LEU A 95 -8.82 -0.01 -9.06
C LEU A 95 -8.76 0.30 -7.56
N TYR A 96 -8.68 -0.70 -6.68
CA TYR A 96 -8.66 -0.45 -5.24
C TYR A 96 -7.45 -1.07 -4.55
N ALA A 97 -6.96 -0.39 -3.51
CA ALA A 97 -5.84 -0.86 -2.71
C ALA A 97 -6.27 -1.97 -1.74
N SER A 98 -5.83 -3.20 -2.02
CA SER A 98 -5.80 -4.29 -1.08
C SER A 98 -4.40 -4.46 -0.49
N SER A 99 -4.14 -5.56 0.18
CA SER A 99 -2.87 -5.84 0.88
C SER A 99 -2.54 -7.32 0.84
N SER A 100 -1.25 -7.65 0.84
CA SER A 100 -0.80 -9.02 1.08
C SER A 100 -1.31 -9.58 2.43
N SER A 101 -1.71 -8.73 3.37
CA SER A 101 -2.31 -9.15 4.65
C SER A 101 -3.63 -9.90 4.44
N ALA A 102 -4.37 -9.64 3.36
CA ALA A 102 -5.64 -10.32 3.06
C ALA A 102 -5.50 -11.85 2.86
N TYR A 103 -4.30 -12.37 2.69
CA TYR A 103 -4.06 -13.82 2.63
C TYR A 103 -4.30 -14.55 3.96
N GLU A 104 -4.19 -13.86 5.10
CA GLU A 104 -4.36 -14.43 6.44
C GLU A 104 -5.27 -13.50 7.27
N PRO A 105 -6.59 -13.47 6.96
CA PRO A 105 -7.54 -12.51 7.55
C PRO A 105 -7.71 -12.68 9.07
N ASP A 106 -7.48 -13.88 9.59
CA ASP A 106 -7.67 -14.19 11.01
C ASP A 106 -6.57 -13.64 11.91
N LEU A 107 -5.45 -13.18 11.36
CA LEU A 107 -4.31 -12.72 12.15
C LEU A 107 -4.56 -11.38 12.86
N ASN A 108 -5.28 -10.46 12.23
CA ASN A 108 -5.51 -9.13 12.78
C ASN A 108 -6.67 -8.39 12.06
N PRO A 109 -7.27 -7.34 12.69
CA PRO A 109 -8.39 -6.59 12.11
C PRO A 109 -8.08 -5.89 10.77
N TYR A 110 -6.84 -5.46 10.54
CA TYR A 110 -6.44 -4.90 9.24
C TYR A 110 -6.50 -5.97 8.15
N ALA A 111 -5.95 -7.15 8.39
CA ALA A 111 -5.99 -8.26 7.46
C ALA A 111 -7.44 -8.67 7.15
N ALA A 112 -8.29 -8.82 8.18
CA ALA A 112 -9.71 -9.08 8.03
C ALA A 112 -10.40 -8.01 7.18
N SER A 113 -10.14 -6.73 7.44
CA SER A 113 -10.76 -5.64 6.68
C SER A 113 -10.36 -5.66 5.19
N LYS A 114 -9.10 -6.01 4.86
CA LYS A 114 -8.67 -6.09 3.46
C LYS A 114 -9.24 -7.31 2.74
N TYR A 115 -9.34 -8.45 3.42
CA TYR A 115 -10.05 -9.62 2.89
C TYR A 115 -11.53 -9.31 2.63
N CYS A 116 -12.24 -8.74 3.60
CA CYS A 116 -13.65 -8.35 3.44
C CYS A 116 -13.87 -7.31 2.33
N LEU A 117 -12.89 -6.41 2.12
CA LEU A 117 -12.94 -5.47 0.99
C LEU A 117 -12.86 -6.20 -0.36
N GLU A 118 -12.03 -7.24 -0.49
CA GLU A 118 -11.96 -8.06 -1.69
C GLU A 118 -13.27 -8.83 -1.95
N GLU A 119 -13.86 -9.41 -0.90
CA GLU A 119 -15.16 -10.08 -0.97
C GLU A 119 -16.29 -9.10 -1.34
N LEU A 120 -16.27 -7.89 -0.80
CA LEU A 120 -17.21 -6.83 -1.19
C LEU A 120 -17.04 -6.47 -2.67
N ALA A 121 -15.81 -6.22 -3.11
CA ALA A 121 -15.48 -5.80 -4.47
C ALA A 121 -15.84 -6.87 -5.51
N SER A 122 -15.80 -8.16 -5.16
CA SER A 122 -16.18 -9.27 -6.06
C SER A 122 -17.62 -9.18 -6.58
N ARG A 123 -18.47 -8.41 -5.90
CA ARG A 123 -19.88 -8.17 -6.29
C ARG A 123 -20.03 -7.08 -7.37
N TYR A 124 -18.95 -6.36 -7.70
CA TYR A 124 -18.93 -5.30 -8.69
C TYR A 124 -18.09 -5.72 -9.90
N PRO A 125 -18.66 -5.77 -11.11
CA PRO A 125 -18.05 -6.45 -12.26
C PRO A 125 -16.76 -5.80 -12.77
N ASN A 126 -16.61 -4.48 -12.56
CA ASN A 126 -15.50 -3.69 -13.11
C ASN A 126 -14.43 -3.35 -12.06
N THR A 127 -14.20 -4.24 -11.07
CA THR A 127 -13.23 -3.98 -10.01
C THR A 127 -11.94 -4.77 -10.19
N LEU A 128 -10.82 -4.18 -9.79
CA LEU A 128 -9.52 -4.83 -9.68
C LEU A 128 -8.86 -4.48 -8.36
N GLY A 129 -8.66 -5.49 -7.52
CA GLY A 129 -7.92 -5.38 -6.27
C GLY A 129 -6.41 -5.47 -6.52
N MET A 130 -5.69 -4.50 -5.98
CA MET A 130 -4.23 -4.44 -6.00
C MET A 130 -3.73 -4.83 -4.60
N ARG A 131 -3.28 -6.07 -4.42
CA ARG A 131 -2.63 -6.52 -3.17
C ARG A 131 -1.23 -5.97 -3.11
N PHE A 132 -1.06 -4.83 -2.46
CA PHE A 132 0.27 -4.27 -2.21
C PHE A 132 1.01 -5.11 -1.18
N HIS A 133 2.26 -5.44 -1.50
CA HIS A 133 3.22 -5.97 -0.55
C HIS A 133 3.89 -4.82 0.22
N THR A 134 5.05 -5.00 0.82
CA THR A 134 5.64 -3.95 1.66
C THR A 134 6.22 -2.83 0.79
N VAL A 135 5.50 -1.72 0.69
CA VAL A 135 5.92 -0.58 -0.14
C VAL A 135 6.98 0.24 0.60
N TYR A 136 8.07 0.57 -0.09
CA TYR A 136 9.12 1.45 0.40
C TYR A 136 9.52 2.52 -0.63
N SER A 137 10.17 3.58 -0.17
CA SER A 137 10.77 4.61 -1.02
C SER A 137 11.92 5.29 -0.26
N ASP A 138 12.89 5.77 -0.98
CA ASP A 138 13.96 6.65 -0.49
C ASP A 138 13.41 8.02 -0.04
N ILE A 139 12.34 8.48 -0.65
CA ILE A 139 11.62 9.70 -0.31
C ILE A 139 10.27 9.32 0.32
N CYS A 140 10.20 9.20 1.64
CA CYS A 140 8.96 8.89 2.34
C CYS A 140 8.66 9.93 3.43
N PRO A 141 7.47 10.59 3.39
CA PRO A 141 7.09 11.55 4.41
C PRO A 141 6.77 10.92 5.78
N ARG A 142 6.55 9.60 5.80
CA ARG A 142 6.20 8.87 7.03
C ARG A 142 7.45 8.34 7.73
N LYS A 143 7.94 9.07 8.74
CA LYS A 143 9.14 8.72 9.52
C LYS A 143 9.07 7.33 10.19
N ASN A 144 7.89 6.80 10.44
CA ASN A 144 7.68 5.54 11.18
C ASN A 144 7.65 4.28 10.30
N MET A 145 7.83 4.38 8.98
CA MET A 145 7.93 3.20 8.13
C MET A 145 9.26 2.46 8.36
N PHE A 146 9.24 1.15 8.24
CA PHE A 146 10.41 0.29 8.47
C PHE A 146 11.67 0.80 7.76
N PHE A 147 11.59 1.06 6.46
CA PHE A 147 12.73 1.49 5.65
C PHE A 147 13.31 2.84 6.11
N GLN A 148 12.46 3.81 6.49
CA GLN A 148 12.90 5.11 7.01
C GLN A 148 13.56 4.97 8.39
N ARG A 149 12.98 4.14 9.26
CA ARG A 149 13.57 3.85 10.58
C ARG A 149 14.92 3.15 10.46
N LEU A 150 15.03 2.21 9.50
CA LEU A 150 16.27 1.52 9.19
C LEU A 150 17.37 2.53 8.75
N ARG A 151 17.07 3.37 7.75
CA ARG A 151 18.03 4.37 7.24
C ARG A 151 18.44 5.42 8.29
N ASN A 152 17.50 5.83 9.13
CA ASN A 152 17.75 6.84 10.16
C ASN A 152 18.34 6.25 11.45
N GLY A 153 18.65 4.95 11.49
CA GLY A 153 19.16 4.29 12.68
C GLY A 153 18.19 4.26 13.89
N THR A 154 16.90 4.47 13.64
CA THR A 154 15.87 4.53 14.70
C THR A 154 15.06 3.23 14.82
N LEU A 155 15.52 2.16 14.17
CA LEU A 155 14.88 0.85 14.23
C LEU A 155 15.25 0.17 15.56
N GLU A 156 14.28 0.02 16.45
CA GLU A 156 14.50 -0.53 17.81
C GLU A 156 14.70 -2.06 17.81
N TYR A 157 14.09 -2.76 16.86
CA TYR A 157 14.21 -4.21 16.73
C TYR A 157 13.91 -4.68 15.31
N ALA A 158 14.50 -5.79 14.93
CA ALA A 158 14.17 -6.55 13.73
C ALA A 158 13.34 -7.78 14.09
N THR A 159 12.82 -8.48 13.09
CA THR A 159 12.15 -9.77 13.24
C THR A 159 12.79 -10.82 12.31
N ARG A 160 12.48 -12.09 12.52
CA ARG A 160 12.89 -13.17 11.61
C ARG A 160 11.94 -13.34 10.41
N HIS A 161 10.95 -12.47 10.30
CA HIS A 161 9.96 -12.53 9.24
C HIS A 161 10.57 -12.19 7.88
N TYR A 162 9.98 -12.74 6.84
CA TYR A 162 10.28 -12.41 5.45
C TYR A 162 9.23 -11.43 4.92
N ARG A 163 9.68 -10.41 4.19
CA ARG A 163 8.81 -9.45 3.51
C ARG A 163 9.21 -9.30 2.06
N ASP A 164 8.22 -9.30 1.19
CA ASP A 164 8.39 -8.88 -0.18
C ASP A 164 8.27 -7.34 -0.21
N PHE A 165 9.38 -6.70 -0.56
CA PHE A 165 9.47 -5.24 -0.63
C PHE A 165 9.31 -4.78 -2.06
N VAL A 166 8.40 -3.85 -2.31
CA VAL A 166 8.23 -3.22 -3.62
C VAL A 166 8.52 -1.72 -3.52
N HIS A 167 9.38 -1.22 -4.41
CA HIS A 167 9.68 0.20 -4.46
C HIS A 167 8.47 0.99 -4.99
N LEU A 168 8.25 2.19 -4.46
CA LEU A 168 7.12 3.03 -4.85
C LEU A 168 7.06 3.29 -6.34
N GLN A 169 8.19 3.52 -7.02
CA GLN A 169 8.20 3.73 -8.48
C GLN A 169 7.76 2.47 -9.25
N ASP A 170 8.17 1.28 -8.83
CA ASP A 170 7.73 0.02 -9.42
C ASP A 170 6.23 -0.21 -9.20
N LEU A 171 5.72 0.16 -8.01
CA LEU A 171 4.30 0.13 -7.71
C LEU A 171 3.51 1.07 -8.64
N LEU A 172 3.99 2.30 -8.83
CA LEU A 172 3.35 3.27 -9.72
C LEU A 172 3.39 2.82 -11.18
N ASP A 173 4.50 2.19 -11.62
CA ASP A 173 4.59 1.58 -12.96
C ASP A 173 3.57 0.44 -13.14
N ALA A 174 3.34 -0.37 -12.10
CA ALA A 174 2.30 -1.39 -12.10
C ALA A 174 0.90 -0.79 -12.23
N ILE A 175 0.60 0.27 -11.46
CA ILE A 175 -0.69 0.98 -11.53
C ILE A 175 -0.92 1.56 -12.93
N ASP A 176 0.09 2.17 -13.57
CA ASP A 176 -0.02 2.68 -14.95
C ASP A 176 -0.45 1.57 -15.94
N ILE A 177 0.17 0.38 -15.82
CA ILE A 177 -0.19 -0.77 -16.67
C ILE A 177 -1.65 -1.20 -16.40
N LEU A 178 -2.07 -1.25 -15.13
CA LEU A 178 -3.43 -1.66 -14.77
C LEU A 178 -4.50 -0.65 -15.18
N ILE A 179 -4.17 0.64 -15.21
CA ILE A 179 -5.03 1.70 -15.79
C ILE A 179 -5.25 1.43 -17.29
N ALA A 180 -4.19 1.09 -18.01
CA ALA A 180 -4.28 0.81 -19.46
C ALA A 180 -4.97 -0.52 -19.79
N LYS A 181 -4.99 -1.49 -18.88
CA LYS A 181 -5.53 -2.84 -19.08
C LYS A 181 -6.97 -2.97 -18.55
N VAL A 182 -7.91 -2.26 -19.16
CA VAL A 182 -9.30 -2.12 -18.69
C VAL A 182 -10.10 -3.44 -18.54
N LYS A 183 -9.68 -4.52 -19.20
CA LYS A 183 -10.36 -5.83 -19.14
C LYS A 183 -9.85 -6.74 -18.02
N VAL A 184 -8.83 -6.34 -17.29
CA VAL A 184 -8.26 -7.15 -16.20
C VAL A 184 -9.02 -6.87 -14.92
N ASN A 185 -9.69 -7.88 -14.38
CA ASN A 185 -10.50 -7.84 -13.16
C ASN A 185 -9.98 -8.84 -12.12
N GLY A 186 -10.59 -8.84 -10.94
CA GLY A 186 -10.25 -9.72 -9.83
C GLY A 186 -9.12 -9.15 -8.97
N ILE A 187 -8.11 -9.94 -8.66
CA ILE A 187 -7.05 -9.54 -7.71
C ILE A 187 -5.68 -9.81 -8.32
N ILE A 188 -4.77 -8.85 -8.15
CA ILE A 188 -3.37 -8.93 -8.56
C ILE A 188 -2.45 -8.53 -7.41
N ASP A 189 -1.44 -9.35 -7.13
CA ASP A 189 -0.36 -9.00 -6.24
C ASP A 189 0.61 -8.03 -6.90
N ILE A 190 1.05 -7.02 -6.14
CA ILE A 190 2.10 -6.10 -6.54
C ILE A 190 3.22 -6.14 -5.50
N GLY A 191 4.26 -6.87 -5.85
CA GLY A 191 5.47 -7.12 -5.09
C GLY A 191 6.55 -7.61 -6.03
N THR A 192 7.78 -7.83 -5.56
CA THR A 192 8.88 -8.27 -6.41
C THR A 192 8.87 -9.78 -6.68
N GLY A 193 8.24 -10.56 -5.79
CA GLY A 193 8.37 -12.03 -5.76
C GLY A 193 9.71 -12.51 -5.19
N ALA A 194 10.48 -11.60 -4.56
CA ALA A 194 11.77 -11.87 -3.94
C ALA A 194 11.74 -11.39 -2.48
N PRO A 195 11.22 -12.21 -1.56
CA PRO A 195 11.12 -11.84 -0.15
C PRO A 195 12.49 -11.81 0.53
N VAL A 196 12.71 -10.79 1.36
CA VAL A 196 13.93 -10.60 2.13
C VAL A 196 13.64 -10.74 3.62
N ARG A 197 14.53 -11.37 4.36
CA ARG A 197 14.43 -11.49 5.81
C ARG A 197 14.74 -10.14 6.47
N ILE A 198 13.85 -9.69 7.35
CA ILE A 198 13.98 -8.37 8.01
C ILE A 198 15.29 -8.27 8.80
N GLN A 199 15.68 -9.34 9.51
CA GLN A 199 16.93 -9.38 10.28
C GLN A 199 18.17 -9.19 9.40
N ASP A 200 18.16 -9.67 8.15
CA ASP A 200 19.31 -9.58 7.25
C ASP A 200 19.52 -8.13 6.72
N LEU A 201 18.43 -7.34 6.69
CA LEU A 201 18.51 -5.91 6.39
C LEU A 201 19.02 -5.08 7.59
N ALA A 202 18.89 -5.61 8.81
CA ALA A 202 19.25 -4.93 10.06
C ALA A 202 20.01 -5.88 11.01
N PRO A 203 21.20 -6.38 10.64
CA PRO A 203 21.90 -7.45 11.37
C PRO A 203 22.34 -7.05 12.78
N ASN A 204 22.52 -5.74 13.03
CA ASN A 204 23.00 -5.20 14.30
C ASN A 204 21.87 -4.75 15.25
N VAL A 205 20.60 -4.90 14.82
CA VAL A 205 19.43 -4.52 15.61
C VAL A 205 18.91 -5.73 16.39
N PRO A 206 18.52 -5.60 17.67
CA PRO A 206 17.98 -6.71 18.47
C PRO A 206 16.81 -7.41 17.77
N VAL A 207 16.74 -8.74 17.90
CA VAL A 207 15.67 -9.52 17.30
C VAL A 207 14.52 -9.72 18.27
N ARG A 208 13.32 -9.29 17.86
CA ARG A 208 12.08 -9.61 18.57
C ARG A 208 11.45 -10.87 17.99
N LEU A 209 11.24 -11.87 18.81
CA LEU A 209 10.69 -13.16 18.38
C LEU A 209 9.17 -13.21 18.42
N ASN A 210 8.55 -12.48 19.38
CA ASN A 210 7.11 -12.47 19.55
C ASN A 210 6.49 -11.17 18.98
N THR A 211 5.75 -11.32 17.89
CA THR A 211 5.05 -10.22 17.19
C THR A 211 3.63 -10.65 16.84
N PRO A 212 2.73 -10.68 17.85
CA PRO A 212 1.35 -11.13 17.65
C PRO A 212 0.65 -10.41 16.52
N GLY A 213 -0.08 -11.16 15.71
CA GLY A 213 -0.87 -10.63 14.60
C GLY A 213 -0.04 -10.30 13.34
N GLU A 214 1.27 -10.50 13.34
CA GLU A 214 2.09 -10.28 12.14
C GLU A 214 2.31 -11.58 11.37
N ARG A 215 2.18 -11.55 10.06
CA ARG A 215 2.55 -12.67 9.18
C ARG A 215 4.05 -12.93 9.27
N GLU A 216 4.45 -14.19 9.27
CA GLU A 216 5.88 -14.56 9.28
C GLU A 216 6.52 -14.45 7.89
N TYR A 217 5.77 -14.75 6.83
CA TYR A 217 6.26 -14.79 5.46
C TYR A 217 5.30 -14.10 4.50
N THR A 218 5.81 -13.22 3.64
CA THR A 218 5.05 -12.63 2.52
C THR A 218 5.86 -12.68 1.24
N CYS A 219 5.25 -13.19 0.17
CA CYS A 219 5.81 -13.24 -1.18
C CYS A 219 4.68 -13.02 -2.18
N ALA A 220 4.86 -12.12 -3.13
CA ALA A 220 3.88 -11.82 -4.16
C ALA A 220 3.82 -12.95 -5.21
N ASN A 221 2.62 -13.35 -5.60
CA ASN A 221 2.45 -14.08 -6.84
C ASN A 221 2.48 -13.08 -8.01
N THR A 222 3.63 -12.97 -8.64
CA THR A 222 3.89 -11.99 -9.70
C THR A 222 3.49 -12.46 -11.10
N GLU A 223 2.96 -13.65 -11.29
CA GLU A 223 2.65 -14.23 -12.60
C GLU A 223 1.69 -13.34 -13.40
N LYS A 224 0.56 -12.96 -12.79
CA LYS A 224 -0.46 -12.12 -13.45
C LYS A 224 0.10 -10.77 -13.88
N ILE A 225 0.80 -10.06 -13.00
CA ILE A 225 1.32 -8.72 -13.32
C ILE A 225 2.48 -8.79 -14.33
N LYS A 226 3.32 -9.82 -14.26
CA LYS A 226 4.39 -10.07 -15.24
C LYS A 226 3.83 -10.39 -16.62
N ALA A 227 2.75 -11.15 -16.71
CA ALA A 227 2.06 -11.44 -17.97
C ALA A 227 1.51 -10.17 -18.64
N LEU A 228 1.26 -9.10 -17.88
CA LEU A 228 0.88 -7.78 -18.39
C LEU A 228 2.08 -6.93 -18.84
N GLY A 229 3.30 -7.44 -18.72
CA GLY A 229 4.54 -6.77 -19.11
C GLY A 229 5.26 -6.01 -17.99
N TRP A 230 4.76 -6.06 -16.76
CA TRP A 230 5.43 -5.41 -15.63
C TRP A 230 6.62 -6.25 -15.13
N LYS A 231 7.69 -5.56 -14.72
CA LYS A 231 8.85 -6.16 -14.05
C LYS A 231 9.37 -5.19 -12.98
N PRO A 232 9.70 -5.68 -11.78
CA PRO A 232 10.36 -4.84 -10.77
C PRO A 232 11.76 -4.44 -11.25
N LYS A 233 12.16 -3.20 -10.94
CA LYS A 233 13.47 -2.61 -11.27
C LYS A 233 14.31 -2.38 -10.03
N TYR A 234 13.64 -2.20 -8.89
CA TYR A 234 14.26 -1.81 -7.63
C TYR A 234 14.12 -2.91 -6.59
N PHE A 235 15.24 -3.30 -5.99
CA PHE A 235 15.30 -4.29 -4.91
C PHE A 235 15.88 -3.62 -3.66
N ILE A 236 15.29 -3.89 -2.50
CA ILE A 236 15.60 -3.16 -1.26
C ILE A 236 17.07 -3.27 -0.86
N GLU A 237 17.71 -4.41 -1.14
CA GLU A 237 19.13 -4.64 -0.84
C GLU A 237 20.05 -3.64 -1.54
N ASN A 238 19.65 -3.16 -2.72
CA ASN A 238 20.43 -2.20 -3.51
C ASN A 238 20.29 -0.76 -2.99
N PHE A 239 19.28 -0.47 -2.16
CA PHE A 239 19.06 0.83 -1.54
C PHE A 239 19.76 0.98 -0.18
N LEU A 240 20.25 -0.13 0.39
CA LEU A 240 21.02 -0.10 1.62
C LEU A 240 22.49 -0.03 1.27
N THR A 241 23.06 1.16 1.29
CA THR A 241 24.49 1.38 1.07
C THR A 241 25.33 0.77 2.19
N LYS A 242 26.65 0.64 1.99
CA LYS A 242 27.58 0.24 3.05
C LYS A 242 27.56 1.25 4.22
N GLU A 243 27.29 2.54 3.94
CA GLU A 243 27.13 3.60 4.94
C GLU A 243 25.85 3.44 5.76
N ASP A 244 24.73 3.11 5.14
CA ASP A 244 23.48 2.82 5.88
C ASP A 244 23.66 1.63 6.83
N LYS A 245 24.42 0.62 6.41
CA LYS A 245 24.79 -0.54 7.25
C LYS A 245 25.84 -0.17 8.30
N GLY A 246 26.74 0.79 8.02
CA GLY A 246 27.78 1.29 8.90
C GLY A 246 27.27 2.26 9.97
N ASN A 247 26.38 3.18 9.61
CA ASN A 247 25.77 4.13 10.56
C ASN A 247 24.96 3.45 11.66
N ILE A 248 24.35 2.29 11.34
CA ILE A 248 23.68 1.45 12.35
C ILE A 248 24.69 0.94 13.39
N ILE A 249 25.93 0.68 13.00
CA ILE A 249 26.98 0.21 13.90
C ILE A 249 27.43 1.31 14.86
N ASN A 250 27.57 2.55 14.39
CA ASN A 250 28.04 3.68 15.18
C ASN A 250 27.03 4.13 16.24
N ILE A 251 25.72 4.07 15.93
CA ILE A 251 24.67 4.43 16.89
C ILE A 251 24.59 3.41 18.04
N ILE A 252 24.86 2.12 17.77
CA ILE A 252 24.85 1.07 18.80
C ILE A 252 26.07 1.18 19.74
N ASN A 253 27.18 1.69 19.23
CA ASN A 253 28.43 1.84 20.00
C ASN A 253 28.50 3.18 20.78
N GLY A 254 27.50 4.06 20.69
CA GLY A 254 27.39 5.27 21.51
C GLY A 254 28.35 6.40 21.06
N GLU A 255 28.90 6.35 19.87
CA GLU A 255 29.68 7.44 19.31
C GLU A 255 28.76 8.48 18.66
N PRO A 256 28.85 9.77 19.05
CA PRO A 256 28.09 10.85 18.39
C PRO A 256 28.64 11.09 16.97
N ILE A 257 27.72 11.33 16.05
CA ILE A 257 27.99 11.79 14.69
C ILE A 257 28.59 13.20 14.72
#